data_77970c60fdd1f0cb028d8e92d305c301
#
_entry.id   77970c60fdd1f0cb028d8e92d305c301
#
_cell.length_a   1.000
_cell.length_b   1.000
_cell.length_c   1.000
_cell.angle_alpha   90.00
_cell.angle_beta   90.00
_cell.angle_gamma   90.00
#
_symmetry.space_group_name_H-M   'P 1'
#
loop_
_entity.id
_entity.type
_entity.pdbx_description
1 polymer ?
#
loop_
_entity_poly.entity_id
_entity_poly.type
_entity_poly.pdbx_seq_one_letter_code
_entity_poly.pdbx_strand_id
1 'polypeptide(L)'
;MIDFEHKLPSLNIDGKRNGTYNNTELAFPSVLTTTDPKLGCFLHKLRSNIYGERTLVFIDGKILMCDKNWIRDHVHVMKAMRHWEYNLDSFLNFIIETQREDGQFYELIKQYDDYHWKLVNEDCYVMYPEDNLTLVRLELEADIEYLVVEGAMYLYRTTGDDEWLKKALPHLEKGIDYITSDEKRWDKERGLVKRPFTIDTWDFTYGKHGSNRKIEDDTPMSIMHGDNSGVYQAMNQLAWFNRRLNNEGKAKEWENRAEELKKNMFKYLWNGKFFIHQLHLNHSGADNLENERLSLSNAYDINRFVTDTEQSRLIIEEYISRRETTNNFAEWFSIDPPYEQFLHYTPGQYVNGAISPFTAGELAKAALNNGYEEYGWDIITRMMKLAERDGTVYFLYNTDSTPQPEGGPSAWGAAALISAVDEGLAGINDIGVNYDEIFFAPKFPVTYYTELRYITGYEVSKSLVDVRYIIKEEGMRYDVYSPAKNIKAHILIPKSKNCSKLLVNSREMNFAVNKVGASIYLDFDINTIDEKPVSIEVLF
;
A
#
# COMPACT_ATOMS: atom_id res chain seq x y z
N MET A 1 -7.35 26.56 8.96
CA MET A 1 -7.94 25.45 9.72
C MET A 1 -8.79 24.64 8.75
N ILE A 2 -8.50 23.37 8.56
CA ILE A 2 -9.33 22.49 7.73
C ILE A 2 -10.64 22.27 8.50
N ASP A 3 -11.76 22.52 7.84
CA ASP A 3 -13.06 22.36 8.47
C ASP A 3 -13.46 20.88 8.49
N PHE A 4 -13.44 20.27 9.67
CA PHE A 4 -13.81 18.88 9.84
C PHE A 4 -15.30 18.61 9.75
N GLU A 5 -16.18 19.60 9.98
CA GLU A 5 -17.61 19.35 10.13
C GLU A 5 -18.25 18.78 8.86
N HIS A 6 -17.93 19.31 7.70
CA HIS A 6 -18.46 18.78 6.45
C HIS A 6 -17.70 17.54 5.95
N LYS A 7 -16.56 17.21 6.54
CA LYS A 7 -15.75 16.04 6.20
C LYS A 7 -16.11 14.81 7.02
N LEU A 8 -16.71 15.00 8.19
CA LEU A 8 -17.21 13.86 8.92
C LEU A 8 -18.39 13.26 8.16
N PRO A 9 -18.35 11.95 7.88
CA PRO A 9 -19.49 11.33 7.27
C PRO A 9 -20.62 11.49 8.25
N SER A 10 -21.76 11.63 7.74
CA SER A 10 -23.05 11.59 8.33
C SER A 10 -23.28 10.40 9.30
N LEU A 11 -22.35 10.18 10.21
CA LEU A 11 -22.58 9.44 11.44
C LEU A 11 -23.23 10.43 12.41
N ASN A 12 -24.51 10.25 12.69
CA ASN A 12 -25.10 10.92 13.83
C ASN A 12 -24.78 10.13 15.12
N ILE A 13 -25.03 10.77 16.26
CA ILE A 13 -24.80 10.20 17.59
C ILE A 13 -25.54 8.86 17.79
N ASP A 14 -26.59 8.59 17.03
CA ASP A 14 -27.36 7.34 17.08
C ASP A 14 -26.79 6.22 16.21
N GLY A 15 -25.60 6.39 15.63
CA GLY A 15 -24.96 5.43 14.74
C GLY A 15 -25.66 5.30 13.38
N LYS A 16 -26.61 6.18 13.09
CA LYS A 16 -27.24 6.28 11.77
C LYS A 16 -26.47 7.26 10.93
N ARG A 17 -26.13 6.88 9.72
CA ARG A 17 -25.57 7.80 8.74
C ARG A 17 -26.66 8.76 8.29
N ASN A 18 -26.45 10.06 8.46
CA ASN A 18 -27.40 11.09 8.09
C ASN A 18 -27.71 11.03 6.59
N GLY A 19 -28.93 10.63 6.25
CA GLY A 19 -29.53 10.84 4.95
C GLY A 19 -28.99 10.04 3.78
N THR A 20 -27.96 9.24 3.96
CA THR A 20 -27.29 8.52 2.86
C THR A 20 -27.70 7.06 2.70
N TYR A 21 -28.57 6.54 3.55
CA TYR A 21 -29.15 5.22 3.41
C TYR A 21 -30.69 5.31 3.37
N ASN A 22 -31.20 5.89 2.31
CA ASN A 22 -32.54 5.55 1.89
C ASN A 22 -32.49 4.21 1.19
N ASN A 23 -33.41 3.30 1.51
CA ASN A 23 -33.57 2.02 0.83
C ASN A 23 -33.76 2.12 -0.70
N THR A 24 -33.97 3.33 -1.22
CA THR A 24 -34.04 3.65 -2.64
C THR A 24 -32.68 3.96 -3.27
N GLU A 25 -31.63 4.21 -2.47
CA GLU A 25 -30.25 4.44 -2.96
C GLU A 25 -29.40 3.17 -3.03
N LEU A 26 -29.99 2.01 -2.82
CA LEU A 26 -29.40 0.70 -3.09
C LEU A 26 -29.05 0.45 -4.58
N ALA A 27 -29.05 1.51 -5.37
CA ALA A 27 -28.63 1.46 -6.76
C ALA A 27 -27.10 1.38 -6.92
N PHE A 28 -26.30 1.79 -5.90
CA PHE A 28 -24.85 1.62 -5.95
C PHE A 28 -24.50 0.20 -5.52
N PRO A 29 -24.00 -0.65 -6.43
CA PRO A 29 -23.67 -2.02 -6.10
C PRO A 29 -22.55 -2.07 -5.07
N SER A 30 -22.55 -3.11 -4.24
CA SER A 30 -21.45 -3.34 -3.32
C SER A 30 -20.15 -3.47 -4.08
N VAL A 31 -19.13 -2.71 -3.68
CA VAL A 31 -17.80 -2.75 -4.27
C VAL A 31 -16.97 -3.90 -3.68
N LEU A 32 -15.89 -4.27 -4.37
CA LEU A 32 -15.03 -5.42 -4.06
C LEU A 32 -15.85 -6.71 -3.97
N THR A 33 -16.69 -6.93 -4.99
CA THR A 33 -17.54 -8.12 -5.10
C THR A 33 -17.28 -8.86 -6.39
N THR A 34 -17.55 -10.17 -6.37
CA THR A 34 -17.35 -11.06 -7.51
C THR A 34 -18.41 -12.16 -7.52
N THR A 35 -18.63 -12.75 -8.69
CA THR A 35 -19.52 -13.90 -8.86
C THR A 35 -18.91 -15.21 -8.37
N ASP A 36 -17.59 -15.28 -8.17
CA ASP A 36 -16.96 -16.47 -7.57
C ASP A 36 -17.18 -16.50 -6.05
N PRO A 37 -17.81 -17.56 -5.52
CA PRO A 37 -18.13 -17.62 -4.09
C PRO A 37 -16.91 -17.68 -3.17
N LYS A 38 -15.81 -18.32 -3.62
CA LYS A 38 -14.60 -18.47 -2.77
C LYS A 38 -13.85 -17.15 -2.68
N LEU A 39 -13.62 -16.50 -3.81
CA LEU A 39 -13.00 -15.18 -3.85
C LEU A 39 -13.88 -14.14 -3.16
N GLY A 40 -15.20 -14.19 -3.36
CA GLY A 40 -16.15 -13.32 -2.69
C GLY A 40 -16.14 -13.49 -1.16
N CYS A 41 -16.13 -14.73 -0.68
CA CYS A 41 -16.00 -15.03 0.75
C CYS A 41 -14.66 -14.53 1.32
N PHE A 42 -13.57 -14.68 0.58
CA PHE A 42 -12.26 -14.18 0.97
C PHE A 42 -12.26 -12.66 1.11
N LEU A 43 -12.71 -11.93 0.09
CA LEU A 43 -12.82 -10.45 0.15
C LEU A 43 -13.71 -9.99 1.32
N HIS A 44 -14.81 -10.70 1.60
CA HIS A 44 -15.66 -10.40 2.74
C HIS A 44 -14.93 -10.58 4.08
N LYS A 45 -14.16 -11.66 4.26
CA LYS A 45 -13.34 -11.89 5.46
C LYS A 45 -12.29 -10.80 5.64
N LEU A 46 -11.59 -10.42 4.57
CA LEU A 46 -10.59 -9.34 4.60
C LEU A 46 -11.22 -8.01 5.01
N ARG A 47 -12.39 -7.69 4.45
CA ARG A 47 -13.14 -6.49 4.82
C ARG A 47 -13.56 -6.53 6.29
N SER A 48 -13.97 -7.70 6.81
CA SER A 48 -14.34 -7.88 8.21
C SER A 48 -13.16 -7.66 9.16
N ASN A 49 -11.94 -8.06 8.78
CA ASN A 49 -10.74 -7.75 9.55
C ASN A 49 -10.54 -6.24 9.72
N ILE A 50 -10.67 -5.49 8.63
CA ILE A 50 -10.50 -4.04 8.62
C ILE A 50 -11.56 -3.36 9.51
N TYR A 51 -12.80 -3.78 9.44
CA TYR A 51 -13.84 -3.24 10.33
C TYR A 51 -13.59 -3.55 11.82
N GLY A 52 -13.01 -4.70 12.12
CA GLY A 52 -12.71 -5.11 13.50
C GLY A 52 -11.60 -4.30 14.18
N GLU A 53 -10.72 -3.68 13.40
CA GLU A 53 -9.59 -2.87 13.90
C GLU A 53 -9.92 -1.37 14.02
N ARG A 54 -11.07 -0.95 13.50
CA ARG A 54 -11.47 0.45 13.47
C ARG A 54 -11.63 1.04 14.88
N THR A 55 -11.05 2.21 15.07
CA THR A 55 -11.18 3.03 16.28
C THR A 55 -11.85 4.36 15.94
N LEU A 56 -12.71 4.83 16.86
CA LEU A 56 -13.31 6.16 16.82
C LEU A 56 -12.76 7.00 17.97
N VAL A 57 -12.24 8.17 17.66
CA VAL A 57 -11.68 9.12 18.63
C VAL A 57 -12.52 10.40 18.59
N PHE A 58 -12.87 10.94 19.76
CA PHE A 58 -13.60 12.20 19.89
C PHE A 58 -12.65 13.32 20.30
N ILE A 59 -12.64 14.39 19.50
CA ILE A 59 -11.82 15.58 19.77
C ILE A 59 -12.67 16.81 19.51
N ASP A 60 -12.83 17.68 20.50
CA ASP A 60 -13.59 18.93 20.40
C ASP A 60 -14.97 18.72 19.74
N GLY A 61 -15.68 17.68 20.19
CA GLY A 61 -16.99 17.32 19.66
C GLY A 61 -17.00 16.68 18.27
N LYS A 62 -15.86 16.45 17.66
CA LYS A 62 -15.70 15.82 16.34
C LYS A 62 -15.26 14.37 16.46
N ILE A 63 -15.69 13.55 15.51
CA ILE A 63 -15.33 12.12 15.45
C ILE A 63 -14.26 11.94 14.39
N LEU A 64 -13.12 11.38 14.80
CA LEU A 64 -12.09 10.89 13.91
C LEU A 64 -12.19 9.37 13.80
N MET A 65 -12.14 8.86 12.58
CA MET A 65 -12.02 7.43 12.32
C MET A 65 -10.58 7.09 11.98
N CYS A 66 -10.00 6.15 12.69
CA CYS A 66 -8.65 5.65 12.44
C CYS A 66 -8.57 4.13 12.59
N ASP A 67 -7.47 3.56 12.14
CA ASP A 67 -7.11 2.18 12.37
C ASP A 67 -5.99 2.15 13.43
N LYS A 68 -6.20 1.42 14.52
CA LYS A 68 -5.27 1.27 15.65
C LYS A 68 -4.64 2.56 16.21
N ASN A 69 -5.14 3.73 15.85
CA ASN A 69 -4.62 5.05 16.26
C ASN A 69 -3.22 5.40 15.72
N TRP A 70 -2.65 4.58 14.84
CA TRP A 70 -1.35 4.80 14.22
C TRP A 70 -1.52 5.24 12.76
N ILE A 71 -0.79 6.28 12.35
CA ILE A 71 -0.84 6.74 10.95
C ILE A 71 -0.30 5.68 9.98
N ARG A 72 0.72 4.91 10.38
CA ARG A 72 1.26 3.81 9.57
C ARG A 72 0.18 2.78 9.27
N ASP A 73 -0.46 2.23 10.31
CA ASP A 73 -1.52 1.25 10.13
C ASP A 73 -2.68 1.83 9.34
N HIS A 74 -3.12 3.04 9.68
CA HIS A 74 -4.22 3.72 9.01
C HIS A 74 -3.98 3.88 7.51
N VAL A 75 -2.82 4.39 7.09
CA VAL A 75 -2.50 4.62 5.68
C VAL A 75 -2.40 3.31 4.90
N HIS A 76 -1.75 2.28 5.47
CA HIS A 76 -1.71 0.98 4.81
C HIS A 76 -3.11 0.37 4.65
N VAL A 77 -4.01 0.60 5.59
CA VAL A 77 -5.40 0.13 5.51
C VAL A 77 -6.23 0.98 4.54
N MET A 78 -5.89 2.25 4.32
CA MET A 78 -6.53 3.13 3.33
C MET A 78 -6.49 2.55 1.90
N LYS A 79 -5.53 1.69 1.56
CA LYS A 79 -5.50 0.95 0.28
C LYS A 79 -6.82 0.25 -0.02
N ALA A 80 -7.47 -0.27 1.02
CA ALA A 80 -8.73 -0.97 0.92
C ALA A 80 -9.92 -0.11 1.37
N MET A 81 -9.80 0.62 2.47
CA MET A 81 -10.89 1.45 3.01
C MET A 81 -11.41 2.47 2.00
N ARG A 82 -10.56 3.00 1.13
CA ARG A 82 -10.94 3.96 0.08
C ARG A 82 -12.11 3.49 -0.79
N HIS A 83 -12.34 2.19 -0.87
CA HIS A 83 -13.42 1.63 -1.69
C HIS A 83 -14.80 1.77 -1.05
N TRP A 84 -14.90 1.79 0.30
CA TRP A 84 -16.21 1.78 0.99
C TRP A 84 -16.33 2.77 2.15
N GLU A 85 -15.23 3.43 2.55
CA GLU A 85 -15.25 4.29 3.73
C GLU A 85 -15.57 5.74 3.35
N TYR A 86 -16.57 6.32 4.02
CA TYR A 86 -16.94 7.72 3.84
C TYR A 86 -16.05 8.66 4.63
N ASN A 87 -15.64 8.24 5.84
CA ASN A 87 -14.74 9.02 6.69
C ASN A 87 -13.28 8.62 6.48
N LEU A 88 -12.83 8.74 5.24
CA LEU A 88 -11.44 8.44 4.90
C LEU A 88 -10.48 9.56 5.27
N ASP A 89 -11.00 10.76 5.47
CA ASP A 89 -10.24 12.00 5.55
C ASP A 89 -10.02 12.52 6.98
N SER A 90 -10.88 12.19 7.94
CA SER A 90 -10.88 12.86 9.24
C SER A 90 -9.58 12.69 10.03
N PHE A 91 -9.03 11.48 10.10
CA PHE A 91 -7.78 11.21 10.79
C PHE A 91 -6.58 11.86 10.07
N LEU A 92 -6.54 11.73 8.75
CA LEU A 92 -5.49 12.32 7.92
C LEU A 92 -5.49 13.86 8.02
N ASN A 93 -6.66 14.48 7.95
CA ASN A 93 -6.82 15.92 8.11
C ASN A 93 -6.32 16.38 9.48
N PHE A 94 -6.65 15.64 10.54
CA PHE A 94 -6.19 15.96 11.88
C PHE A 94 -4.66 15.91 12.00
N ILE A 95 -4.02 14.88 11.43
CA ILE A 95 -2.56 14.76 11.41
C ILE A 95 -1.92 15.89 10.59
N ILE A 96 -2.51 16.28 9.46
CA ILE A 96 -2.02 17.39 8.62
C ILE A 96 -2.16 18.73 9.36
N GLU A 97 -3.29 18.99 10.02
CA GLU A 97 -3.52 20.24 10.76
C GLU A 97 -2.61 20.40 11.97
N THR A 98 -2.28 19.30 12.62
CA THR A 98 -1.41 19.29 13.80
C THR A 98 0.09 19.20 13.45
N GLN A 99 0.47 19.34 12.18
CA GLN A 99 1.86 19.31 11.73
C GLN A 99 2.73 20.26 12.55
N ARG A 100 3.89 19.80 12.98
CA ARG A 100 4.86 20.59 13.75
C ARG A 100 5.51 21.67 12.88
N GLU A 101 6.04 22.69 13.55
CA GLU A 101 6.70 23.82 12.84
C GLU A 101 7.91 23.40 12.04
N ASP A 102 8.61 22.34 12.44
CA ASP A 102 9.76 21.76 11.72
C ASP A 102 9.36 20.91 10.50
N GLY A 103 8.10 20.58 10.34
CA GLY A 103 7.56 19.76 9.23
C GLY A 103 7.19 18.34 9.60
N GLN A 104 7.52 17.87 10.80
CA GLN A 104 7.14 16.55 11.27
C GLN A 104 5.62 16.41 11.41
N PHE A 105 5.10 15.23 11.12
CA PHE A 105 3.75 14.84 11.49
C PHE A 105 3.75 13.98 12.74
N TYR A 106 2.67 14.02 13.51
CA TYR A 106 2.46 13.06 14.58
C TYR A 106 2.06 11.70 13.99
N GLU A 107 2.53 10.64 14.62
CA GLU A 107 2.33 9.27 14.12
C GLU A 107 1.18 8.55 14.80
N LEU A 108 0.83 8.97 16.02
CA LEU A 108 -0.03 8.21 16.90
C LEU A 108 -0.89 9.13 17.76
N ILE A 109 -2.15 8.74 17.93
CA ILE A 109 -3.09 9.31 18.89
C ILE A 109 -3.26 8.35 20.06
N LYS A 110 -3.16 8.85 21.30
CA LYS A 110 -3.38 8.07 22.52
C LYS A 110 -4.27 8.81 23.52
N GLN A 111 -4.80 8.09 24.49
CA GLN A 111 -5.48 8.71 25.63
C GLN A 111 -4.51 9.53 26.47
N TYR A 112 -5.00 10.64 27.01
CA TYR A 112 -4.20 11.59 27.78
C TYR A 112 -3.54 10.96 29.02
N ASP A 113 -4.22 10.04 29.69
CA ASP A 113 -3.78 9.37 30.91
C ASP A 113 -2.91 8.15 30.68
N ASP A 114 -2.49 7.89 29.43
CA ASP A 114 -1.56 6.80 29.11
C ASP A 114 -0.17 7.08 29.69
N TYR A 115 -0.01 6.69 30.96
CA TYR A 115 1.16 6.96 31.77
C TYR A 115 2.46 6.36 31.22
N HIS A 116 2.35 5.28 30.47
CA HIS A 116 3.52 4.60 29.88
C HIS A 116 4.34 5.54 28.97
N TRP A 117 3.66 6.35 28.17
CA TRP A 117 4.30 7.26 27.22
C TRP A 117 4.96 8.45 27.90
N LYS A 118 4.42 8.94 29.01
CA LYS A 118 5.00 10.03 29.80
C LYS A 118 6.37 9.69 30.39
N LEU A 119 6.58 8.43 30.78
CA LEU A 119 7.83 7.98 31.36
C LEU A 119 8.97 7.84 30.37
N VAL A 120 8.66 7.71 29.08
CA VAL A 120 9.66 7.35 28.07
C VAL A 120 10.29 8.59 27.43
N ASN A 121 9.53 9.65 27.17
CA ASN A 121 10.08 10.83 26.51
C ASN A 121 9.08 12.01 26.45
N GLU A 122 9.28 13.04 27.27
CA GLU A 122 8.38 14.20 27.32
C GLU A 122 8.37 15.03 26.03
N ASP A 123 9.44 14.99 25.23
CA ASP A 123 9.55 15.77 23.99
C ASP A 123 8.78 15.15 22.81
N CYS A 124 8.32 13.90 22.97
CA CYS A 124 7.69 13.14 21.89
C CYS A 124 6.18 13.33 21.79
N TYR A 125 5.54 14.08 22.71
CA TYR A 125 4.08 14.18 22.71
C TYR A 125 3.57 15.57 23.06
N VAL A 126 2.35 15.84 22.58
CA VAL A 126 1.54 17.00 22.95
C VAL A 126 0.23 16.51 23.55
N MET A 127 -0.18 17.11 24.67
CA MET A 127 -1.37 16.71 25.39
C MET A 127 -2.52 17.70 25.23
N TYR A 128 -3.71 17.16 25.05
CA TYR A 128 -4.98 17.87 25.05
C TYR A 128 -5.87 17.30 26.16
N PRO A 129 -5.72 17.77 27.42
CA PRO A 129 -6.40 17.17 28.58
C PRO A 129 -7.94 17.25 28.49
N GLU A 130 -8.47 18.33 27.92
CA GLU A 130 -9.89 18.56 27.78
C GLU A 130 -10.55 17.54 26.83
N ASP A 131 -9.78 17.04 25.84
CA ASP A 131 -10.21 16.02 24.88
C ASP A 131 -9.75 14.61 25.27
N ASN A 132 -9.09 14.46 26.42
CA ASN A 132 -8.50 13.18 26.84
C ASN A 132 -7.54 12.60 25.77
N LEU A 133 -6.72 13.44 25.15
CA LEU A 133 -5.94 13.10 23.97
C LEU A 133 -4.45 13.43 24.16
N THR A 134 -3.60 12.57 23.61
CA THR A 134 -2.16 12.77 23.46
C THR A 134 -1.73 12.45 22.05
N LEU A 135 -1.02 13.36 21.42
CA LEU A 135 -0.34 13.12 20.14
C LEU A 135 1.10 12.71 20.40
N VAL A 136 1.58 11.72 19.71
CA VAL A 136 2.92 11.17 19.87
C VAL A 136 3.70 11.22 18.56
N ARG A 137 4.99 11.56 18.64
CA ARG A 137 5.97 11.44 17.58
C ARG A 137 7.26 10.86 18.13
N LEU A 138 7.58 9.62 17.75
CA LEU A 138 8.82 8.97 18.13
C LEU A 138 9.95 9.36 17.17
N GLU A 139 11.11 9.71 17.70
CA GLU A 139 12.26 10.06 16.85
C GLU A 139 12.81 8.87 16.05
N LEU A 140 12.44 7.65 16.39
CA LEU A 140 12.87 6.45 15.63
C LEU A 140 12.26 6.39 14.23
N GLU A 141 11.06 6.93 14.08
CA GLU A 141 10.24 6.74 12.88
C GLU A 141 10.74 7.60 11.71
N ALA A 142 10.95 6.99 10.56
CA ALA A 142 11.35 7.65 9.32
C ALA A 142 10.33 7.49 8.20
N ASP A 143 9.20 6.84 8.45
CA ASP A 143 8.18 6.54 7.46
C ASP A 143 6.93 7.42 7.53
N ILE A 144 6.76 8.18 8.59
CA ILE A 144 5.53 8.92 8.87
C ILE A 144 5.23 9.96 7.77
N GLU A 145 6.21 10.74 7.36
CA GLU A 145 6.06 11.83 6.41
C GLU A 145 5.61 11.33 5.03
N TYR A 146 6.25 10.28 4.52
CA TYR A 146 5.85 9.73 3.22
C TYR A 146 4.52 8.98 3.28
N LEU A 147 4.17 8.37 4.41
CA LEU A 147 2.87 7.73 4.59
C LEU A 147 1.73 8.75 4.59
N VAL A 148 1.91 9.93 5.18
CA VAL A 148 0.91 11.00 5.09
C VAL A 148 0.68 11.42 3.63
N VAL A 149 1.73 11.50 2.82
CA VAL A 149 1.60 11.77 1.37
C VAL A 149 0.87 10.63 0.64
N GLU A 150 1.18 9.37 0.96
CA GLU A 150 0.49 8.20 0.40
C GLU A 150 -0.99 8.20 0.79
N GLY A 151 -1.32 8.50 2.05
CA GLY A 151 -2.71 8.66 2.51
C GLY A 151 -3.44 9.77 1.76
N ALA A 152 -2.78 10.90 1.55
CA ALA A 152 -3.31 12.00 0.76
C ALA A 152 -3.60 11.59 -0.70
N MET A 153 -2.76 10.74 -1.30
CA MET A 153 -3.01 10.20 -2.64
C MET A 153 -4.26 9.31 -2.67
N TYR A 154 -4.45 8.43 -1.70
CA TYR A 154 -5.66 7.61 -1.62
C TYR A 154 -6.92 8.48 -1.47
N LEU A 155 -6.89 9.47 -0.58
CA LEU A 155 -8.01 10.37 -0.36
C LEU A 155 -8.33 11.19 -1.62
N TYR A 156 -7.32 11.81 -2.23
CA TYR A 156 -7.53 12.67 -3.39
C TYR A 156 -8.05 11.89 -4.60
N ARG A 157 -7.54 10.68 -4.86
CA ARG A 157 -8.04 9.83 -5.95
C ARG A 157 -9.52 9.47 -5.80
N THR A 158 -10.00 9.31 -4.55
CA THR A 158 -11.40 8.95 -4.30
C THR A 158 -12.33 10.14 -4.31
N THR A 159 -11.85 11.36 -4.03
CA THR A 159 -12.68 12.55 -3.86
C THR A 159 -12.57 13.52 -5.03
N GLY A 160 -11.38 13.68 -5.60
CA GLY A 160 -11.08 14.71 -6.59
C GLY A 160 -11.20 16.13 -6.05
N ASP A 161 -11.07 16.33 -4.73
CA ASP A 161 -11.25 17.63 -4.08
C ASP A 161 -9.99 18.51 -4.24
N ASP A 162 -9.95 19.30 -5.33
CA ASP A 162 -8.85 20.22 -5.61
C ASP A 162 -8.70 21.31 -4.54
N GLU A 163 -9.77 21.72 -3.87
CA GLU A 163 -9.70 22.72 -2.81
C GLU A 163 -9.07 22.15 -1.54
N TRP A 164 -9.37 20.89 -1.22
CA TRP A 164 -8.67 20.17 -0.19
C TRP A 164 -7.18 20.02 -0.52
N LEU A 165 -6.87 19.57 -1.73
CA LEU A 165 -5.48 19.38 -2.17
C LEU A 165 -4.66 20.67 -2.09
N LYS A 166 -5.21 21.82 -2.51
CA LYS A 166 -4.55 23.14 -2.40
C LYS A 166 -4.16 23.49 -0.97
N LYS A 167 -4.98 23.08 0.01
CA LYS A 167 -4.71 23.31 1.44
C LYS A 167 -3.70 22.30 2.00
N ALA A 168 -3.81 21.04 1.64
CA ALA A 168 -2.95 19.98 2.16
C ALA A 168 -1.53 19.99 1.56
N LEU A 169 -1.39 20.30 0.27
CA LEU A 169 -0.12 20.17 -0.47
C LEU A 169 1.06 20.89 0.18
N PRO A 170 0.96 22.15 0.69
CA PRO A 170 2.09 22.79 1.37
C PRO A 170 2.57 22.04 2.63
N HIS A 171 1.67 21.39 3.35
CA HIS A 171 2.00 20.57 4.51
C HIS A 171 2.71 19.28 4.10
N LEU A 172 2.22 18.64 3.03
CA LEU A 172 2.82 17.41 2.49
C LEU A 172 4.25 17.67 2.00
N GLU A 173 4.45 18.75 1.24
CA GLU A 173 5.77 19.17 0.76
C GLU A 173 6.73 19.47 1.91
N LYS A 174 6.25 20.19 2.93
CA LYS A 174 7.03 20.51 4.14
C LYS A 174 7.46 19.25 4.91
N GLY A 175 6.61 18.21 4.97
CA GLY A 175 6.95 16.93 5.56
C GLY A 175 8.10 16.22 4.84
N ILE A 176 8.06 16.17 3.51
CA ILE A 176 9.14 15.56 2.71
C ILE A 176 10.41 16.42 2.74
N ASP A 177 10.30 17.74 2.80
CA ASP A 177 11.45 18.64 2.99
C ASP A 177 12.11 18.41 4.35
N TYR A 178 11.34 18.20 5.42
CA TYR A 178 11.87 17.84 6.73
C TYR A 178 12.71 16.55 6.65
N ILE A 179 12.14 15.44 6.20
CA ILE A 179 12.83 14.14 6.21
C ILE A 179 14.08 14.11 5.32
N THR A 180 14.15 15.00 4.33
CA THR A 180 15.29 15.10 3.39
C THR A 180 16.27 16.22 3.72
N SER A 181 16.15 16.88 4.87
CA SER A 181 17.04 17.96 5.29
C SER A 181 17.49 17.89 6.75
N ASP A 182 16.69 17.28 7.63
CA ASP A 182 16.98 17.19 9.05
C ASP A 182 18.23 16.34 9.34
N GLU A 183 19.08 16.78 10.28
CA GLU A 183 20.37 16.12 10.56
C GLU A 183 20.23 14.69 11.10
N LYS A 184 19.13 14.38 11.79
CA LYS A 184 18.84 13.06 12.33
C LYS A 184 18.24 12.12 11.26
N ARG A 185 17.73 12.68 10.14
CA ARG A 185 17.01 11.95 9.10
C ARG A 185 17.77 11.81 7.79
N TRP A 186 18.61 12.77 7.45
CA TRP A 186 19.27 12.83 6.14
C TRP A 186 20.76 12.55 6.24
N ASP A 187 21.23 11.55 5.51
CA ASP A 187 22.65 11.32 5.30
C ASP A 187 23.10 12.13 4.09
N LYS A 188 23.76 13.27 4.37
CA LYS A 188 24.23 14.21 3.31
C LYS A 188 25.30 13.62 2.39
N GLU A 189 26.08 12.65 2.88
CA GLU A 189 27.14 12.02 2.09
C GLU A 189 26.57 11.13 1.00
N ARG A 190 25.50 10.39 1.32
CA ARG A 190 24.86 9.42 0.42
C ARG A 190 23.63 9.96 -0.25
N GLY A 191 23.05 11.06 0.27
CA GLY A 191 21.78 11.60 -0.22
C GLY A 191 20.63 10.61 -0.02
N LEU A 192 20.52 10.03 1.18
CA LEU A 192 19.53 9.02 1.56
C LEU A 192 18.99 9.28 2.96
N VAL A 193 17.75 8.86 3.18
CA VAL A 193 17.13 8.89 4.50
C VAL A 193 17.74 7.83 5.39
N LYS A 194 18.05 8.21 6.64
CA LYS A 194 18.58 7.34 7.70
C LYS A 194 17.65 7.30 8.90
N ARG A 195 17.75 6.23 9.67
CA ARG A 195 16.99 6.01 10.90
C ARG A 195 17.80 5.19 11.90
N PRO A 196 17.37 5.12 13.17
CA PRO A 196 17.88 4.11 14.09
C PRO A 196 17.72 2.70 13.55
N PHE A 197 18.72 1.86 13.85
CA PHE A 197 18.72 0.45 13.45
C PHE A 197 17.50 -0.29 13.96
N THR A 198 16.77 -0.93 13.07
CA THR A 198 15.64 -1.81 13.37
C THR A 198 15.53 -2.89 12.30
N ILE A 199 14.53 -3.76 12.36
CA ILE A 199 14.17 -4.63 11.25
C ILE A 199 13.10 -3.91 10.42
N ASP A 200 13.47 -3.59 9.18
CA ASP A 200 12.65 -2.85 8.24
C ASP A 200 12.10 -1.53 8.83
N THR A 201 10.81 -1.22 8.75
CA THR A 201 10.21 0.05 9.21
C THR A 201 9.58 -0.04 10.60
N TRP A 202 10.04 -0.96 11.46
CA TRP A 202 9.49 -1.14 12.80
C TRP A 202 9.86 -0.01 13.77
N ASP A 203 9.07 0.14 14.84
CA ASP A 203 9.08 1.27 15.77
C ASP A 203 9.98 1.08 17.02
N PHE A 204 11.01 0.25 16.94
CA PHE A 204 11.95 0.02 18.03
C PHE A 204 13.37 -0.24 17.53
N THR A 205 14.35 0.02 18.38
CA THR A 205 15.78 -0.13 18.10
C THR A 205 16.54 -0.62 19.31
N TYR A 206 17.81 -0.96 19.14
CA TYR A 206 18.72 -1.20 20.25
C TYR A 206 19.04 0.10 20.98
N GLY A 207 19.08 0.05 22.31
CA GLY A 207 19.49 1.15 23.17
C GLY A 207 19.64 0.72 24.61
N LYS A 208 20.18 1.62 25.45
CA LYS A 208 20.43 1.35 26.90
C LYS A 208 19.18 0.95 27.67
N HIS A 209 18.01 1.28 27.17
CA HIS A 209 16.72 1.10 27.81
C HIS A 209 15.74 0.23 27.01
N GLY A 210 16.25 -0.63 26.11
CA GLY A 210 15.41 -1.60 25.35
C GLY A 210 14.53 -0.90 24.34
N SER A 211 13.89 -0.24 23.91
CA SER A 211 13.20 0.57 22.94
C SER A 211 13.51 2.04 23.15
N ASN A 212 14.71 2.47 22.78
CA ASN A 212 15.02 3.89 22.85
C ASN A 212 14.20 4.62 21.79
N ARG A 213 13.31 5.50 22.20
CA ARG A 213 12.37 6.23 21.35
C ARG A 213 12.89 7.60 20.92
N LYS A 214 14.12 7.91 21.35
CA LYS A 214 14.88 9.11 21.03
C LYS A 214 16.22 8.74 20.40
N ILE A 215 16.66 9.55 19.46
CA ILE A 215 18.00 9.43 18.86
C ILE A 215 18.99 10.14 19.75
N GLU A 216 19.92 9.39 20.32
CA GLU A 216 21.04 9.84 21.13
C GLU A 216 22.36 9.66 20.37
N ASP A 217 23.46 10.21 20.88
CA ASP A 217 24.78 10.16 20.21
C ASP A 217 25.29 8.74 19.95
N ASP A 218 24.92 7.78 20.79
CA ASP A 218 25.28 6.37 20.70
C ASP A 218 24.22 5.48 20.04
N THR A 219 23.14 6.05 19.53
CA THR A 219 22.10 5.28 18.85
C THR A 219 22.66 4.67 17.55
N PRO A 220 22.57 3.35 17.37
CA PRO A 220 22.94 2.71 16.10
C PRO A 220 22.07 3.23 14.95
N MET A 221 22.69 3.82 13.95
CA MET A 221 22.02 4.41 12.80
C MET A 221 22.25 3.59 11.53
N SER A 222 21.23 3.50 10.71
CA SER A 222 21.25 2.77 9.43
C SER A 222 20.50 3.52 8.34
N ILE A 223 20.76 3.16 7.10
CA ILE A 223 19.96 3.54 5.93
C ILE A 223 19.22 2.31 5.46
N MET A 224 17.88 2.37 5.41
CA MET A 224 17.02 1.29 4.96
C MET A 224 16.38 1.62 3.62
N HIS A 225 16.28 0.62 2.75
CA HIS A 225 15.70 0.82 1.42
C HIS A 225 14.20 1.12 1.49
N GLY A 226 13.47 0.51 2.44
CA GLY A 226 12.03 0.70 2.59
C GLY A 226 11.61 2.14 2.87
N ASP A 227 12.32 2.84 3.77
CA ASP A 227 12.08 4.26 4.01
C ASP A 227 12.37 5.09 2.76
N ASN A 228 13.48 4.81 2.09
CA ASN A 228 13.90 5.55 0.90
C ASN A 228 12.95 5.32 -0.29
N SER A 229 12.44 4.11 -0.46
CA SER A 229 11.44 3.83 -1.50
C SER A 229 10.10 4.52 -1.22
N GLY A 230 9.71 4.63 0.06
CA GLY A 230 8.54 5.40 0.46
C GLY A 230 8.69 6.88 0.14
N VAL A 231 9.85 7.47 0.44
CA VAL A 231 10.15 8.87 0.09
C VAL A 231 10.22 9.09 -1.43
N TYR A 232 10.79 8.15 -2.19
CA TYR A 232 10.76 8.17 -3.65
C TYR A 232 9.33 8.21 -4.19
N GLN A 233 8.46 7.34 -3.69
CA GLN A 233 7.05 7.32 -4.06
C GLN A 233 6.36 8.65 -3.71
N ALA A 234 6.58 9.16 -2.50
CA ALA A 234 5.99 10.42 -2.06
C ALA A 234 6.43 11.61 -2.93
N MET A 235 7.71 11.70 -3.32
CA MET A 235 8.18 12.74 -4.24
C MET A 235 7.47 12.69 -5.60
N ASN A 236 7.26 11.49 -6.16
CA ASN A 236 6.50 11.32 -7.41
C ASN A 236 5.01 11.66 -7.23
N GLN A 237 4.42 11.36 -6.07
CA GLN A 237 3.05 11.75 -5.74
C GLN A 237 2.92 13.27 -5.59
N LEU A 238 3.89 13.94 -4.95
CA LEU A 238 3.95 15.41 -4.89
C LEU A 238 4.09 16.04 -6.28
N ALA A 239 4.89 15.45 -7.17
CA ALA A 239 4.99 15.88 -8.56
C ALA A 239 3.64 15.77 -9.27
N TRP A 240 2.93 14.66 -9.09
CA TRP A 240 1.61 14.44 -9.66
C TRP A 240 0.57 15.43 -9.11
N PHE A 241 0.54 15.69 -7.80
CA PHE A 241 -0.32 16.69 -7.18
C PHE A 241 -0.08 18.10 -7.73
N ASN A 242 1.20 18.50 -7.89
CA ASN A 242 1.55 19.78 -8.46
C ASN A 242 1.06 19.94 -9.91
N ARG A 243 1.14 18.87 -10.74
CA ARG A 243 0.56 18.87 -12.09
C ARG A 243 -0.95 19.03 -12.08
N ARG A 244 -1.64 18.35 -11.18
CA ARG A 244 -3.10 18.51 -11.01
C ARG A 244 -3.48 19.96 -10.72
N LEU A 245 -2.65 20.69 -9.98
CA LEU A 245 -2.83 22.12 -9.68
C LEU A 245 -2.15 23.06 -10.68
N ASN A 246 -1.73 22.57 -11.85
CA ASN A 246 -1.06 23.32 -12.92
C ASN A 246 0.27 23.97 -12.50
N ASN A 247 1.00 23.40 -11.56
CA ASN A 247 2.31 23.84 -11.09
C ASN A 247 3.45 22.95 -11.65
N GLU A 248 3.66 23.02 -12.97
CA GLU A 248 4.62 22.15 -13.67
C GLU A 248 6.07 22.36 -13.21
N GLY A 249 6.45 23.59 -12.84
CA GLY A 249 7.80 23.88 -12.33
C GLY A 249 8.12 23.11 -11.05
N LYS A 250 7.19 23.11 -10.09
CA LYS A 250 7.35 22.39 -8.83
C LYS A 250 7.26 20.87 -9.03
N ALA A 251 6.38 20.43 -9.94
CA ALA A 251 6.30 19.02 -10.31
C ALA A 251 7.65 18.50 -10.82
N LYS A 252 8.31 19.23 -11.70
CA LYS A 252 9.62 18.86 -12.23
C LYS A 252 10.73 18.87 -11.18
N GLU A 253 10.67 19.78 -10.22
CA GLU A 253 11.60 19.80 -9.07
C GLU A 253 11.49 18.50 -8.28
N TRP A 254 10.28 18.06 -7.92
CA TRP A 254 10.03 16.83 -7.17
C TRP A 254 10.47 15.57 -7.95
N GLU A 255 10.21 15.50 -9.25
CA GLU A 255 10.70 14.40 -10.10
C GLU A 255 12.21 14.30 -10.11
N ASN A 256 12.91 15.43 -10.24
CA ASN A 256 14.37 15.43 -10.25
C ASN A 256 14.94 14.94 -8.91
N ARG A 257 14.33 15.34 -7.78
CA ARG A 257 14.71 14.86 -6.45
C ARG A 257 14.45 13.35 -6.30
N ALA A 258 13.32 12.86 -6.80
CA ALA A 258 12.99 11.45 -6.80
C ALA A 258 14.02 10.62 -7.59
N GLU A 259 14.40 11.05 -8.78
CA GLU A 259 15.39 10.35 -9.61
C GLU A 259 16.79 10.35 -8.99
N GLU A 260 17.18 11.43 -8.31
CA GLU A 260 18.44 11.46 -7.58
C GLU A 260 18.45 10.48 -6.40
N LEU A 261 17.36 10.46 -5.62
CA LEU A 261 17.18 9.51 -4.52
C LEU A 261 17.24 8.07 -5.01
N LYS A 262 16.51 7.73 -6.07
CA LYS A 262 16.52 6.41 -6.72
C LYS A 262 17.92 6.00 -7.15
N LYS A 263 18.66 6.88 -7.81
CA LYS A 263 20.04 6.63 -8.22
C LYS A 263 20.94 6.29 -7.02
N ASN A 264 20.76 6.99 -5.90
CA ASN A 264 21.54 6.74 -4.69
C ASN A 264 21.12 5.42 -4.02
N MET A 265 19.82 5.06 -4.02
CA MET A 265 19.36 3.74 -3.56
C MET A 265 20.07 2.60 -4.32
N PHE A 266 20.09 2.65 -5.66
CA PHE A 266 20.77 1.64 -6.47
C PHE A 266 22.27 1.61 -6.23
N LYS A 267 22.89 2.76 -6.03
CA LYS A 267 24.34 2.85 -5.78
C LYS A 267 24.77 2.21 -4.46
N TYR A 268 23.97 2.36 -3.40
CA TYR A 268 24.40 2.02 -2.05
C TYR A 268 23.70 0.80 -1.46
N LEU A 269 22.50 0.45 -1.95
CA LEU A 269 21.65 -0.57 -1.34
C LEU A 269 21.34 -1.76 -2.27
N TRP A 270 21.60 -1.65 -3.58
CA TRP A 270 21.32 -2.73 -4.53
C TRP A 270 22.51 -3.70 -4.63
N ASN A 271 22.26 -5.00 -4.38
CA ASN A 271 23.30 -6.04 -4.44
C ASN A 271 23.42 -6.77 -5.79
N GLY A 272 22.65 -6.33 -6.78
CA GLY A 272 22.58 -6.97 -8.11
C GLY A 272 21.36 -7.86 -8.31
N LYS A 273 20.61 -8.18 -7.26
CA LYS A 273 19.36 -9.00 -7.30
C LYS A 273 18.20 -8.34 -6.58
N PHE A 274 18.45 -7.71 -5.42
CA PHE A 274 17.46 -7.07 -4.57
C PHE A 274 18.11 -5.96 -3.73
N PHE A 275 17.32 -5.14 -3.06
CA PHE A 275 17.83 -4.18 -2.10
C PHE A 275 18.17 -4.88 -0.79
N ILE A 276 19.44 -4.74 -0.35
CA ILE A 276 19.87 -5.24 0.97
C ILE A 276 19.05 -4.59 2.08
N HIS A 277 18.85 -5.31 3.17
CA HIS A 277 18.01 -4.83 4.27
C HIS A 277 18.41 -3.44 4.74
N GLN A 278 19.70 -3.20 4.97
CA GLN A 278 20.19 -1.91 5.45
C GLN A 278 21.70 -1.71 5.22
N LEU A 279 22.09 -0.46 5.26
CA LEU A 279 23.49 -0.02 5.34
C LEU A 279 23.74 0.57 6.75
N HIS A 280 24.63 -0.06 7.51
CA HIS A 280 25.04 0.44 8.83
C HIS A 280 25.92 1.69 8.69
N LEU A 281 25.70 2.70 9.54
CA LEU A 281 26.44 3.97 9.49
C LEU A 281 27.50 4.09 10.59
N ASN A 282 27.11 3.94 11.86
CA ASN A 282 27.95 4.16 13.03
C ASN A 282 28.14 2.90 13.91
N HIS A 283 27.81 1.74 13.37
CA HIS A 283 27.95 0.45 14.04
C HIS A 283 28.27 -0.67 13.03
N SER A 284 28.81 -1.77 13.51
CA SER A 284 29.26 -2.87 12.65
C SER A 284 28.14 -3.88 12.26
N GLY A 285 26.93 -3.65 12.75
CA GLY A 285 25.87 -4.65 12.61
C GLY A 285 26.02 -5.83 13.59
N ALA A 286 25.08 -6.77 13.54
CA ALA A 286 25.10 -7.98 14.37
C ALA A 286 25.94 -9.10 13.76
N ASP A 287 26.05 -9.13 12.43
CA ASP A 287 26.77 -10.11 11.62
C ASP A 287 27.13 -9.56 10.23
N ASN A 288 27.62 -10.42 9.35
CA ASN A 288 28.04 -10.05 7.98
C ASN A 288 26.98 -10.43 6.91
N LEU A 289 25.72 -10.68 7.30
CA LEU A 289 24.70 -11.23 6.39
C LEU A 289 23.78 -10.16 5.76
N GLU A 290 24.06 -8.86 5.93
CA GLU A 290 23.17 -7.81 5.38
C GLU A 290 23.00 -7.89 3.86
N ASN A 291 24.03 -8.29 3.12
CA ASN A 291 23.96 -8.49 1.67
C ASN A 291 23.06 -9.67 1.26
N GLU A 292 22.75 -10.57 2.18
CA GLU A 292 21.92 -11.76 1.94
C GLU A 292 20.49 -11.58 2.47
N ARG A 293 20.23 -10.55 3.29
CA ARG A 293 18.93 -10.31 3.92
C ARG A 293 17.97 -9.66 2.96
N LEU A 294 16.94 -10.44 2.63
CA LEU A 294 15.77 -9.98 1.90
C LEU A 294 14.71 -9.55 2.92
N SER A 295 14.39 -8.27 2.97
CA SER A 295 13.35 -7.75 3.86
C SER A 295 12.03 -7.55 3.12
N LEU A 296 10.95 -7.44 3.88
CA LEU A 296 9.59 -7.30 3.36
C LEU A 296 9.42 -6.09 2.42
N SER A 297 10.17 -5.01 2.63
CA SER A 297 10.09 -3.80 1.82
C SER A 297 10.51 -4.00 0.35
N ASN A 298 11.22 -5.08 0.00
CA ASN A 298 11.52 -5.38 -1.40
C ASN A 298 10.26 -5.59 -2.25
N ALA A 299 9.19 -6.17 -1.68
CA ALA A 299 7.90 -6.28 -2.36
C ALA A 299 7.22 -4.89 -2.53
N TYR A 300 7.37 -4.02 -1.52
CA TYR A 300 6.89 -2.63 -1.61
C TYR A 300 7.66 -1.80 -2.63
N ASP A 301 8.98 -1.98 -2.74
CA ASP A 301 9.83 -1.23 -3.69
C ASP A 301 9.37 -1.44 -5.13
N ILE A 302 8.94 -2.68 -5.48
CA ILE A 302 8.35 -2.97 -6.78
C ILE A 302 7.07 -2.18 -6.99
N ASN A 303 6.14 -2.23 -6.01
CA ASN A 303 4.85 -1.57 -6.10
C ASN A 303 4.93 -0.04 -5.99
N ARG A 304 6.03 0.48 -5.49
CA ARG A 304 6.40 1.91 -5.46
C ARG A 304 7.13 2.38 -6.71
N PHE A 305 7.35 1.48 -7.68
CA PHE A 305 8.00 1.76 -8.96
C PHE A 305 9.46 2.24 -8.85
N VAL A 306 10.16 1.85 -7.78
CA VAL A 306 11.60 2.12 -7.65
C VAL A 306 12.39 1.28 -8.65
N THR A 307 11.96 0.05 -8.89
CA THR A 307 12.57 -0.91 -9.81
C THR A 307 11.94 -0.84 -11.21
N ASP A 308 12.73 -1.12 -12.23
CA ASP A 308 12.22 -1.45 -13.56
C ASP A 308 11.71 -2.90 -13.60
N THR A 309 11.17 -3.32 -14.75
CA THR A 309 10.60 -4.67 -14.92
C THR A 309 11.62 -5.78 -14.68
N GLU A 310 12.87 -5.64 -15.16
CA GLU A 310 13.89 -6.68 -14.99
C GLU A 310 14.38 -6.75 -13.54
N GLN A 311 14.57 -5.61 -12.89
CA GLN A 311 14.92 -5.54 -11.46
C GLN A 311 13.79 -6.10 -10.59
N SER A 312 12.53 -5.78 -10.91
CA SER A 312 11.35 -6.34 -10.23
C SER A 312 11.32 -7.87 -10.33
N ARG A 313 11.64 -8.40 -11.51
CA ARG A 313 11.70 -9.83 -11.74
C ARG A 313 12.81 -10.51 -10.94
N LEU A 314 14.00 -9.90 -10.84
CA LEU A 314 15.10 -10.43 -10.00
C LEU A 314 14.67 -10.55 -8.53
N ILE A 315 13.97 -9.55 -8.00
CA ILE A 315 13.43 -9.62 -6.62
C ILE A 315 12.41 -10.76 -6.49
N ILE A 316 11.48 -10.88 -7.42
CA ILE A 316 10.46 -11.94 -7.40
C ILE A 316 11.10 -13.34 -7.50
N GLU A 317 12.09 -13.50 -8.37
CA GLU A 317 12.85 -14.75 -8.53
C GLU A 317 13.61 -15.12 -7.24
N GLU A 318 14.11 -14.14 -6.50
CA GLU A 318 14.72 -14.38 -5.19
C GLU A 318 13.71 -14.94 -4.18
N TYR A 319 12.48 -14.40 -4.10
CA TYR A 319 11.41 -14.97 -3.27
C TYR A 319 11.06 -16.40 -3.69
N ILE A 320 10.94 -16.66 -5.00
CA ILE A 320 10.66 -18.02 -5.54
C ILE A 320 11.80 -18.98 -5.17
N SER A 321 13.06 -18.57 -5.31
CA SER A 321 14.21 -19.37 -4.93
C SER A 321 14.21 -19.72 -3.45
N ARG A 322 13.87 -18.76 -2.59
CA ARG A 322 13.77 -19.00 -1.13
C ARG A 322 12.63 -19.93 -0.77
N ARG A 323 11.50 -19.87 -1.48
CA ARG A 323 10.41 -20.82 -1.34
C ARG A 323 10.88 -22.28 -1.54
N GLU A 324 11.74 -22.50 -2.54
CA GLU A 324 12.25 -23.83 -2.87
C GLU A 324 13.23 -24.38 -1.82
N THR A 325 13.90 -23.51 -1.08
CA THR A 325 14.96 -23.85 -0.12
C THR A 325 14.53 -23.77 1.34
N THR A 326 13.43 -23.06 1.65
CA THR A 326 12.95 -22.91 3.02
C THR A 326 12.18 -24.13 3.52
N ASN A 327 12.28 -24.41 4.82
CA ASN A 327 11.41 -25.34 5.52
C ASN A 327 10.11 -24.70 6.04
N ASN A 328 9.95 -23.38 5.84
CA ASN A 328 8.76 -22.65 6.27
C ASN A 328 7.58 -22.93 5.32
N PHE A 329 6.36 -22.76 5.81
CA PHE A 329 5.17 -22.98 4.98
C PHE A 329 5.01 -21.96 3.84
N ALA A 330 5.69 -20.81 3.95
CA ALA A 330 5.69 -19.74 2.95
C ALA A 330 6.98 -18.92 2.98
N GLU A 331 7.21 -18.18 1.92
CA GLU A 331 8.36 -17.31 1.66
C GLU A 331 8.09 -15.81 1.93
N TRP A 332 6.97 -15.48 2.52
CA TRP A 332 6.57 -14.09 2.80
C TRP A 332 7.12 -13.61 4.14
N PHE A 333 8.42 -13.67 4.29
CA PHE A 333 9.11 -13.32 5.52
C PHE A 333 9.03 -11.82 5.81
N SER A 334 9.06 -11.47 7.10
CA SER A 334 9.41 -10.11 7.50
C SER A 334 10.87 -9.80 7.14
N ILE A 335 11.77 -10.76 7.34
CA ILE A 335 13.17 -10.74 6.92
C ILE A 335 13.72 -12.16 6.77
N ASP A 336 14.60 -12.42 5.79
CA ASP A 336 15.29 -13.69 5.58
C ASP A 336 16.69 -13.47 4.98
N PRO A 337 17.77 -14.08 5.54
CA PRO A 337 17.79 -14.81 6.81
C PRO A 337 17.52 -13.89 8.02
N PRO A 338 16.87 -14.39 9.07
CA PRO A 338 16.68 -13.63 10.29
C PRO A 338 17.99 -13.39 11.03
N TYR A 339 18.01 -12.42 11.94
CA TYR A 339 19.11 -12.28 12.89
C TYR A 339 19.10 -13.42 13.90
N GLU A 340 20.29 -13.84 14.39
CA GLU A 340 20.38 -14.83 15.47
C GLU A 340 19.56 -14.38 16.69
N GLN A 341 19.59 -13.09 16.97
CA GLN A 341 18.75 -12.45 17.96
C GLN A 341 18.55 -10.97 17.61
N PHE A 342 17.31 -10.49 17.68
CA PHE A 342 16.98 -9.08 17.60
C PHE A 342 16.15 -8.69 18.83
N LEU A 343 16.73 -7.85 19.73
CA LEU A 343 16.18 -7.62 21.06
C LEU A 343 15.92 -8.93 21.81
N HIS A 344 14.67 -9.25 22.11
CA HIS A 344 14.24 -10.51 22.70
C HIS A 344 13.65 -11.50 21.69
N TYR A 345 13.62 -11.13 20.40
CA TYR A 345 13.06 -11.99 19.35
C TYR A 345 14.12 -12.90 18.74
N THR A 346 13.87 -14.20 18.79
CA THR A 346 14.67 -15.23 18.11
C THR A 346 14.16 -15.43 16.67
N PRO A 347 14.90 -16.16 15.80
CA PRO A 347 14.47 -16.46 14.43
C PRO A 347 13.04 -17.01 14.33
N GLY A 348 12.24 -16.44 13.45
CA GLY A 348 10.83 -16.80 13.24
C GLY A 348 9.84 -16.09 14.17
N GLN A 349 10.32 -15.31 15.14
CA GLN A 349 9.46 -14.59 16.06
C GLN A 349 9.28 -13.14 15.64
N TYR A 350 8.03 -12.68 15.60
CA TYR A 350 7.60 -11.32 15.31
C TYR A 350 8.34 -10.76 14.09
N VAL A 351 8.98 -9.59 14.22
CA VAL A 351 9.72 -8.94 13.12
C VAL A 351 10.92 -9.72 12.62
N ASN A 352 11.44 -10.66 13.41
CA ASN A 352 12.68 -11.38 13.14
C ASN A 352 12.42 -12.69 12.36
N GLY A 353 11.84 -12.60 11.19
CA GLY A 353 11.66 -13.73 10.27
C GLY A 353 10.28 -14.40 10.33
N ALA A 354 9.28 -13.82 11.00
CA ALA A 354 7.91 -14.34 10.93
C ALA A 354 7.33 -14.20 9.51
N ILE A 355 6.33 -15.01 9.22
CA ILE A 355 5.64 -15.01 7.93
C ILE A 355 4.50 -13.99 7.97
N SER A 356 4.46 -13.09 6.99
CA SER A 356 3.62 -11.91 7.00
C SER A 356 2.62 -11.85 5.84
N PRO A 357 1.31 -11.80 6.11
CA PRO A 357 0.28 -11.61 5.08
C PRO A 357 0.35 -10.28 4.33
N PHE A 358 0.85 -9.20 4.94
CA PHE A 358 1.01 -7.94 4.22
C PHE A 358 2.16 -8.03 3.19
N THR A 359 3.25 -8.74 3.51
CA THR A 359 4.28 -9.10 2.52
C THR A 359 3.69 -10.00 1.42
N ALA A 360 2.85 -10.98 1.78
CA ALA A 360 2.18 -11.84 0.80
C ALA A 360 1.32 -11.03 -0.19
N GLY A 361 0.53 -10.06 0.29
CA GLY A 361 -0.30 -9.21 -0.55
C GLY A 361 0.54 -8.33 -1.50
N GLU A 362 1.58 -7.66 -0.98
CA GLU A 362 2.46 -6.83 -1.81
C GLU A 362 3.23 -7.67 -2.84
N LEU A 363 3.75 -8.83 -2.46
CA LEU A 363 4.46 -9.73 -3.37
C LEU A 363 3.54 -10.32 -4.43
N ALA A 364 2.30 -10.69 -4.07
CA ALA A 364 1.31 -11.17 -5.03
C ALA A 364 0.99 -10.12 -6.09
N LYS A 365 0.76 -8.86 -5.65
CA LYS A 365 0.54 -7.72 -6.56
C LYS A 365 1.74 -7.48 -7.46
N ALA A 366 2.95 -7.46 -6.89
CA ALA A 366 4.19 -7.31 -7.64
C ALA A 366 4.37 -8.42 -8.69
N ALA A 367 4.14 -9.67 -8.32
CA ALA A 367 4.26 -10.81 -9.22
C ALA A 367 3.24 -10.78 -10.37
N LEU A 368 1.97 -10.48 -10.07
CA LEU A 368 0.90 -10.33 -11.06
C LEU A 368 1.22 -9.26 -12.12
N ASN A 369 1.92 -8.20 -11.73
CA ASN A 369 2.21 -7.07 -12.62
C ASN A 369 3.59 -7.16 -13.33
N ASN A 370 4.42 -8.18 -13.04
CA ASN A 370 5.77 -8.30 -13.59
C ASN A 370 6.09 -9.66 -14.23
N GLY A 371 5.08 -10.34 -14.82
CA GLY A 371 5.30 -11.55 -15.63
C GLY A 371 5.37 -12.85 -14.83
N TYR A 372 4.99 -12.84 -13.55
CA TYR A 372 4.88 -14.01 -12.67
C TYR A 372 3.42 -14.20 -12.19
N GLU A 373 2.46 -14.05 -13.09
CA GLU A 373 1.04 -14.00 -12.78
C GLU A 373 0.54 -15.29 -12.09
N GLU A 374 1.03 -16.46 -12.53
CA GLU A 374 0.70 -17.74 -11.90
C GLU A 374 1.20 -17.82 -10.44
N TYR A 375 2.39 -17.29 -10.19
CA TYR A 375 2.94 -17.21 -8.85
C TYR A 375 2.15 -16.24 -7.96
N GLY A 376 1.78 -15.08 -8.49
CA GLY A 376 0.92 -14.12 -7.77
C GLY A 376 -0.45 -14.72 -7.43
N TRP A 377 -1.06 -15.45 -8.37
CA TRP A 377 -2.31 -16.19 -8.13
C TRP A 377 -2.14 -17.33 -7.12
N ASP A 378 -1.03 -18.05 -7.14
CA ASP A 378 -0.70 -19.07 -6.14
C ASP A 378 -0.62 -18.47 -4.73
N ILE A 379 0.03 -17.31 -4.54
CA ILE A 379 0.06 -16.61 -3.26
C ILE A 379 -1.36 -16.28 -2.79
N ILE A 380 -2.21 -15.68 -3.65
CA ILE A 380 -3.60 -15.37 -3.30
C ILE A 380 -4.36 -16.64 -2.89
N THR A 381 -4.21 -17.73 -3.63
CA THR A 381 -4.93 -18.99 -3.32
C THR A 381 -4.45 -19.64 -2.01
N ARG A 382 -3.16 -19.54 -1.70
CA ARG A 382 -2.63 -19.99 -0.39
C ARG A 382 -3.19 -19.15 0.74
N MET A 383 -3.28 -17.82 0.57
CA MET A 383 -3.89 -16.91 1.55
C MET A 383 -5.41 -17.15 1.70
N MET A 384 -6.13 -17.46 0.62
CA MET A 384 -7.54 -17.86 0.69
C MET A 384 -7.73 -19.10 1.58
N LYS A 385 -6.89 -20.13 1.41
CA LYS A 385 -6.93 -21.36 2.22
C LYS A 385 -6.59 -21.07 3.69
N LEU A 386 -5.61 -20.20 3.95
CA LEU A 386 -5.24 -19.79 5.29
C LEU A 386 -6.39 -19.07 6.00
N ALA A 387 -7.00 -18.09 5.32
CA ALA A 387 -8.15 -17.34 5.82
C ALA A 387 -9.41 -18.22 5.99
N GLU A 388 -9.58 -19.27 5.17
CA GLU A 388 -10.65 -20.26 5.34
C GLU A 388 -10.44 -21.09 6.60
N ARG A 389 -9.22 -21.57 6.85
CA ARG A 389 -8.84 -22.37 8.03
C ARG A 389 -9.03 -21.58 9.33
N ASP A 390 -8.55 -20.34 9.35
CA ASP A 390 -8.45 -19.54 10.58
C ASP A 390 -9.66 -18.63 10.81
N GLY A 391 -10.55 -18.50 9.82
CA GLY A 391 -11.69 -17.57 9.86
C GLY A 391 -11.30 -16.10 9.66
N THR A 392 -10.02 -15.79 9.66
CA THR A 392 -9.42 -14.44 9.58
C THR A 392 -8.04 -14.49 8.93
N VAL A 393 -7.40 -13.34 8.78
CA VAL A 393 -5.98 -13.20 8.44
C VAL A 393 -5.28 -12.57 9.63
N TYR A 394 -4.28 -13.25 10.18
CA TYR A 394 -3.50 -12.74 11.30
C TYR A 394 -2.39 -11.80 10.83
N PHE A 395 -1.86 -11.00 11.75
CA PHE A 395 -0.77 -10.07 11.48
C PHE A 395 0.51 -10.83 11.08
N LEU A 396 0.87 -11.84 11.87
CA LEU A 396 2.03 -12.70 11.63
C LEU A 396 1.70 -14.16 11.90
N TYR A 397 2.45 -15.03 11.23
CA TYR A 397 2.41 -16.49 11.41
C TYR A 397 3.79 -17.02 11.76
N ASN A 398 3.81 -18.11 12.53
CA ASN A 398 4.99 -18.93 12.73
C ASN A 398 5.34 -19.67 11.43
N THR A 399 6.55 -20.21 11.40
CA THR A 399 7.08 -20.97 10.24
C THR A 399 6.29 -22.25 9.92
N ASP A 400 5.51 -22.77 10.89
CA ASP A 400 4.61 -23.92 10.74
C ASP A 400 3.16 -23.55 10.35
N SER A 401 2.90 -22.29 10.02
CA SER A 401 1.59 -21.72 9.70
C SER A 401 0.63 -21.50 10.88
N THR A 402 1.06 -21.67 12.11
CA THR A 402 0.25 -21.29 13.27
C THR A 402 0.29 -19.77 13.48
N PRO A 403 -0.84 -19.12 13.85
CA PRO A 403 -0.84 -17.69 14.11
C PRO A 403 0.07 -17.31 15.28
N GLN A 404 0.77 -16.19 15.19
CA GLN A 404 1.46 -15.61 16.35
C GLN A 404 0.46 -14.83 17.21
N PRO A 405 0.63 -14.84 18.55
CA PRO A 405 -0.29 -14.13 19.45
C PRO A 405 -0.18 -12.59 19.32
N GLU A 406 1.00 -12.10 18.94
CA GLU A 406 1.25 -10.68 18.74
C GLU A 406 0.51 -10.16 17.50
N GLY A 407 -0.19 -9.04 17.66
CA GLY A 407 -0.87 -8.32 16.58
C GLY A 407 -2.26 -8.83 16.20
N GLY A 408 -2.69 -10.03 16.60
CA GLY A 408 -4.04 -10.54 16.33
C GLY A 408 -4.45 -10.58 14.86
N PRO A 409 -5.73 -10.43 14.52
CA PRO A 409 -6.20 -10.22 13.15
C PRO A 409 -5.58 -8.97 12.54
N SER A 410 -5.30 -8.97 11.22
CA SER A 410 -4.58 -7.90 10.55
C SER A 410 -5.44 -7.15 9.55
N ALA A 411 -5.73 -5.88 9.83
CA ALA A 411 -6.30 -4.96 8.86
C ALA A 411 -5.28 -4.62 7.75
N TRP A 412 -4.03 -4.40 8.11
CA TRP A 412 -2.94 -4.13 7.15
C TRP A 412 -2.73 -5.29 6.16
N GLY A 413 -2.60 -6.52 6.67
CA GLY A 413 -2.51 -7.72 5.80
C GLY A 413 -3.73 -7.89 4.91
N ALA A 414 -4.93 -7.64 5.45
CA ALA A 414 -6.16 -7.69 4.69
C ALA A 414 -6.19 -6.65 3.57
N ALA A 415 -5.75 -5.42 3.83
CA ALA A 415 -5.71 -4.35 2.83
C ALA A 415 -4.70 -4.63 1.71
N ALA A 416 -3.51 -5.16 2.03
CA ALA A 416 -2.53 -5.59 1.04
C ALA A 416 -3.08 -6.69 0.12
N LEU A 417 -3.80 -7.67 0.68
CA LEU A 417 -4.44 -8.74 -0.09
C LEU A 417 -5.60 -8.24 -0.95
N ILE A 418 -6.40 -7.29 -0.47
CA ILE A 418 -7.44 -6.63 -1.28
C ILE A 418 -6.79 -5.90 -2.46
N SER A 419 -5.71 -5.15 -2.23
CA SER A 419 -4.97 -4.48 -3.30
C SER A 419 -4.39 -5.49 -4.32
N ALA A 420 -3.90 -6.65 -3.86
CA ALA A 420 -3.43 -7.71 -4.75
C ALA A 420 -4.54 -8.29 -5.63
N VAL A 421 -5.76 -8.41 -5.09
CA VAL A 421 -6.92 -8.88 -5.87
C VAL A 421 -7.43 -7.79 -6.81
N ASP A 422 -7.60 -6.56 -6.33
CA ASP A 422 -8.19 -5.45 -7.11
C ASP A 422 -7.22 -4.92 -8.18
N GLU A 423 -6.06 -4.44 -7.76
CA GLU A 423 -5.08 -3.81 -8.64
C GLU A 423 -4.16 -4.82 -9.35
N GLY A 424 -3.97 -6.00 -8.73
CA GLY A 424 -3.15 -7.08 -9.31
C GLY A 424 -3.95 -8.02 -10.19
N LEU A 425 -4.86 -8.82 -9.61
CA LEU A 425 -5.59 -9.88 -10.32
C LEU A 425 -6.68 -9.33 -11.25
N ALA A 426 -7.57 -8.48 -10.74
CA ALA A 426 -8.57 -7.80 -11.57
C ALA A 426 -7.93 -6.72 -12.45
N GLY A 427 -6.75 -6.23 -12.05
CA GLY A 427 -5.93 -5.31 -12.84
C GLY A 427 -6.60 -3.96 -13.06
N ILE A 428 -7.43 -3.50 -12.12
CA ILE A 428 -8.16 -2.24 -12.24
C ILE A 428 -7.42 -1.18 -11.43
N ASN A 429 -6.66 -0.34 -12.10
CA ASN A 429 -5.87 0.71 -11.46
C ASN A 429 -6.39 2.09 -11.86
N ASP A 430 -6.84 2.86 -10.89
CA ASP A 430 -7.16 4.28 -11.09
C ASP A 430 -5.85 5.06 -11.25
N ILE A 431 -5.56 5.51 -12.45
CA ILE A 431 -4.38 6.35 -12.75
C ILE A 431 -4.72 7.84 -12.82
N GLY A 432 -6.00 8.15 -12.73
CA GLY A 432 -6.56 9.49 -12.65
C GLY A 432 -7.20 9.78 -11.29
N VAL A 433 -8.44 10.25 -11.34
CA VAL A 433 -9.30 10.56 -10.18
C VAL A 433 -10.68 9.97 -10.43
N ASN A 434 -11.24 9.28 -9.43
CA ASN A 434 -12.58 8.69 -9.56
C ASN A 434 -12.73 7.74 -10.75
N TYR A 435 -11.66 7.03 -11.12
CA TYR A 435 -11.59 6.18 -12.31
C TYR A 435 -11.87 6.93 -13.63
N ASP A 436 -11.58 8.23 -13.72
CA ASP A 436 -11.70 8.96 -15.00
C ASP A 436 -10.63 8.55 -16.02
N GLU A 437 -9.52 7.98 -15.56
CA GLU A 437 -8.52 7.24 -16.34
C GLU A 437 -8.16 5.92 -15.65
N ILE A 438 -8.19 4.82 -16.40
CA ILE A 438 -7.92 3.48 -15.88
C ILE A 438 -6.76 2.84 -16.64
N PHE A 439 -5.81 2.25 -15.90
CA PHE A 439 -4.93 1.22 -16.43
C PHE A 439 -5.57 -0.14 -16.17
N PHE A 440 -6.01 -0.81 -17.23
CA PHE A 440 -6.75 -2.07 -17.18
C PHE A 440 -5.87 -3.23 -17.62
N ALA A 441 -5.42 -4.02 -16.65
CA ALA A 441 -4.45 -5.10 -16.85
C ALA A 441 -4.90 -6.40 -16.15
N PRO A 442 -6.04 -7.01 -16.54
CA PRO A 442 -6.59 -8.19 -15.87
C PRO A 442 -5.73 -9.43 -16.06
N LYS A 443 -5.63 -10.24 -15.01
CA LYS A 443 -4.85 -11.49 -14.97
C LYS A 443 -5.74 -12.73 -14.84
N PHE A 444 -7.03 -12.63 -15.12
CA PHE A 444 -7.98 -13.75 -15.04
C PHE A 444 -7.58 -14.99 -15.86
N PRO A 445 -6.86 -14.87 -17.01
CA PRO A 445 -6.42 -16.05 -17.77
C PRO A 445 -5.51 -17.03 -17.00
N VAL A 446 -4.86 -16.62 -15.88
CA VAL A 446 -4.05 -17.55 -15.06
C VAL A 446 -4.85 -18.26 -13.98
N THR A 447 -6.12 -17.91 -13.84
CA THR A 447 -7.02 -18.53 -12.88
C THR A 447 -7.78 -19.73 -13.49
N TYR A 448 -8.57 -20.41 -12.68
CA TYR A 448 -9.48 -21.45 -13.15
C TYR A 448 -10.84 -20.91 -13.62
N TYR A 449 -11.04 -19.58 -13.62
CA TYR A 449 -12.30 -18.97 -14.01
C TYR A 449 -12.48 -18.99 -15.53
N THR A 450 -13.59 -19.54 -15.98
CA THR A 450 -14.04 -19.44 -17.37
C THR A 450 -15.02 -18.29 -17.58
N GLU A 451 -15.68 -17.86 -16.52
CA GLU A 451 -16.53 -16.68 -16.44
C GLU A 451 -16.40 -16.07 -15.05
N LEU A 452 -16.29 -14.74 -15.00
CA LEU A 452 -16.22 -13.99 -13.75
C LEU A 452 -16.80 -12.59 -13.95
N ARG A 453 -17.53 -12.09 -12.96
CA ARG A 453 -17.83 -10.66 -12.81
C ARG A 453 -17.11 -10.15 -11.59
N TYR A 454 -16.44 -9.01 -11.72
CA TYR A 454 -15.76 -8.32 -10.63
C TYR A 454 -16.17 -6.85 -10.60
N ILE A 455 -16.51 -6.33 -9.43
CA ILE A 455 -16.94 -4.95 -9.24
C ILE A 455 -16.05 -4.29 -8.20
N THR A 456 -15.48 -3.15 -8.57
CA THR A 456 -14.77 -2.23 -7.68
C THR A 456 -15.28 -0.80 -7.85
N GLY A 457 -14.87 0.10 -6.99
CA GLY A 457 -15.28 1.51 -7.08
C GLY A 457 -15.02 2.26 -5.79
N TYR A 458 -15.42 3.54 -5.75
CA TYR A 458 -15.33 4.39 -4.58
C TYR A 458 -16.73 4.82 -4.15
N GLU A 459 -17.13 4.44 -2.95
CA GLU A 459 -18.46 4.77 -2.45
C GLU A 459 -18.63 6.28 -2.21
N VAL A 460 -17.56 6.98 -1.83
CA VAL A 460 -17.57 8.44 -1.61
C VAL A 460 -18.00 9.20 -2.86
N SER A 461 -17.40 8.90 -3.99
CA SER A 461 -17.68 9.55 -5.29
C SER A 461 -18.73 8.83 -6.12
N LYS A 462 -19.19 7.65 -5.69
CA LYS A 462 -20.08 6.77 -6.47
C LYS A 462 -19.49 6.32 -7.82
N SER A 463 -18.17 6.38 -7.94
CA SER A 463 -17.45 5.88 -9.11
C SER A 463 -17.39 4.37 -9.07
N LEU A 464 -17.74 3.71 -10.18
CA LEU A 464 -17.86 2.26 -10.28
C LEU A 464 -17.17 1.72 -11.52
N VAL A 465 -16.45 0.61 -11.34
CA VAL A 465 -15.94 -0.22 -12.44
C VAL A 465 -16.50 -1.64 -12.29
N ASP A 466 -17.21 -2.10 -13.30
CA ASP A 466 -17.82 -3.43 -13.37
C ASP A 466 -17.23 -4.16 -14.57
N VAL A 467 -16.55 -5.26 -14.33
CA VAL A 467 -15.87 -6.06 -15.34
C VAL A 467 -16.52 -7.43 -15.40
N ARG A 468 -16.92 -7.84 -16.61
CA ARG A 468 -17.30 -9.22 -16.90
C ARG A 468 -16.24 -9.85 -17.78
N TYR A 469 -15.77 -11.00 -17.38
CA TYR A 469 -14.78 -11.81 -18.11
C TYR A 469 -15.37 -13.13 -18.53
N ILE A 470 -15.13 -13.52 -19.76
CA ILE A 470 -15.48 -14.85 -20.32
C ILE A 470 -14.32 -15.31 -21.19
N ILE A 471 -13.91 -16.57 -21.02
CA ILE A 471 -12.95 -17.23 -21.92
C ILE A 471 -13.54 -18.52 -22.47
N LYS A 472 -13.31 -18.76 -23.77
CA LYS A 472 -13.66 -19.96 -24.50
C LYS A 472 -12.48 -20.42 -25.36
N GLU A 473 -12.65 -21.53 -26.06
CA GLU A 473 -11.59 -22.09 -26.92
C GLU A 473 -11.16 -21.11 -28.01
N GLU A 474 -12.11 -20.40 -28.63
CA GLU A 474 -11.93 -19.48 -29.73
C GLU A 474 -11.52 -18.07 -29.36
N GLY A 475 -11.59 -17.69 -28.08
CA GLY A 475 -11.24 -16.33 -27.63
C GLY A 475 -11.63 -16.01 -26.20
N MET A 476 -11.32 -14.79 -25.80
CA MET A 476 -11.74 -14.24 -24.52
C MET A 476 -12.33 -12.84 -24.68
N ARG A 477 -13.21 -12.47 -23.75
CA ARG A 477 -13.94 -11.20 -23.78
C ARG A 477 -13.97 -10.57 -22.40
N TYR A 478 -13.81 -9.25 -22.38
CA TYR A 478 -14.06 -8.39 -21.24
C TYR A 478 -15.13 -7.38 -21.62
N ASP A 479 -16.20 -7.28 -20.82
CA ASP A 479 -17.15 -6.16 -20.88
C ASP A 479 -16.87 -5.26 -19.67
N VAL A 480 -16.40 -4.04 -19.94
CA VAL A 480 -15.96 -3.07 -18.91
C VAL A 480 -16.95 -1.91 -18.88
N TYR A 481 -17.68 -1.76 -17.78
CA TYR A 481 -18.47 -0.58 -17.47
C TYR A 481 -17.67 0.29 -16.47
N SER A 482 -17.40 1.54 -16.83
CA SER A 482 -16.63 2.47 -15.98
C SER A 482 -16.91 3.92 -16.34
N PRO A 483 -16.62 4.89 -15.44
CA PRO A 483 -16.67 6.32 -15.75
C PRO A 483 -15.45 6.80 -16.55
N ALA A 484 -14.50 5.90 -16.86
CA ALA A 484 -13.25 6.26 -17.51
C ALA A 484 -13.47 6.92 -18.87
N LYS A 485 -12.79 8.04 -19.09
CA LYS A 485 -12.68 8.70 -20.39
C LYS A 485 -11.61 8.06 -21.26
N ASN A 486 -10.62 7.46 -20.60
CA ASN A 486 -9.54 6.73 -21.26
C ASN A 486 -9.23 5.44 -20.48
N ILE A 487 -9.12 4.33 -21.22
CA ILE A 487 -8.68 3.02 -20.69
C ILE A 487 -7.39 2.65 -21.40
N LYS A 488 -6.28 2.60 -20.66
CA LYS A 488 -5.02 2.03 -21.13
C LYS A 488 -5.06 0.54 -20.85
N ALA A 489 -5.26 -0.25 -21.88
CA ALA A 489 -5.41 -1.70 -21.79
C ALA A 489 -4.08 -2.42 -21.96
N HIS A 490 -3.82 -3.38 -21.05
CA HIS A 490 -2.66 -4.27 -21.03
C HIS A 490 -3.15 -5.70 -20.81
N ILE A 491 -3.60 -6.34 -21.87
CA ILE A 491 -4.38 -7.58 -21.81
C ILE A 491 -3.49 -8.81 -21.92
N LEU A 492 -3.44 -9.60 -20.86
CA LEU A 492 -2.70 -10.85 -20.81
C LEU A 492 -3.29 -11.90 -21.74
N ILE A 493 -2.44 -12.50 -22.58
CA ILE A 493 -2.79 -13.63 -23.43
C ILE A 493 -2.47 -14.95 -22.73
N PRO A 494 -3.37 -15.94 -22.68
CA PRO A 494 -3.06 -17.27 -22.14
C PRO A 494 -1.83 -17.89 -22.82
N LYS A 495 -0.93 -18.53 -22.06
CA LYS A 495 0.36 -19.07 -22.54
C LYS A 495 0.25 -20.00 -23.76
N SER A 496 -0.86 -20.72 -23.90
CA SER A 496 -1.09 -21.66 -25.01
C SER A 496 -1.75 -21.04 -26.24
N LYS A 497 -2.03 -19.74 -26.22
CA LYS A 497 -2.81 -19.03 -27.23
C LYS A 497 -2.00 -17.91 -27.89
N ASN A 498 -2.42 -17.57 -29.11
CA ASN A 498 -1.96 -16.39 -29.82
C ASN A 498 -3.17 -15.54 -30.20
N CYS A 499 -3.02 -14.23 -30.20
CA CYS A 499 -4.06 -13.32 -30.66
C CYS A 499 -4.04 -13.31 -32.20
N SER A 500 -5.16 -13.73 -32.83
CA SER A 500 -5.37 -13.60 -34.26
C SER A 500 -6.01 -12.26 -34.62
N LYS A 501 -6.85 -11.72 -33.71
CA LYS A 501 -7.59 -10.47 -33.90
C LYS A 501 -8.05 -9.88 -32.59
N LEU A 502 -7.95 -8.54 -32.48
CA LEU A 502 -8.51 -7.76 -31.35
C LEU A 502 -9.70 -6.94 -31.87
N LEU A 503 -10.81 -7.02 -31.16
CA LEU A 503 -12.00 -6.20 -31.41
C LEU A 503 -12.33 -5.36 -30.18
N VAL A 504 -12.63 -4.08 -30.39
CA VAL A 504 -13.20 -3.19 -29.37
C VAL A 504 -14.55 -2.70 -29.88
N ASN A 505 -15.61 -2.98 -29.11
CA ASN A 505 -17.00 -2.69 -29.52
C ASN A 505 -17.31 -3.22 -30.94
N SER A 506 -16.90 -4.47 -31.22
CA SER A 506 -17.05 -5.18 -32.51
C SER A 506 -16.28 -4.53 -33.69
N ARG A 507 -15.36 -3.61 -33.42
CA ARG A 507 -14.48 -3.01 -34.43
C ARG A 507 -13.05 -3.49 -34.23
N GLU A 508 -12.36 -3.79 -35.32
CA GLU A 508 -10.96 -4.18 -35.27
C GLU A 508 -10.10 -3.03 -34.71
N MET A 509 -9.22 -3.36 -33.74
CA MET A 509 -8.34 -2.43 -33.09
C MET A 509 -6.88 -2.82 -33.30
N ASN A 510 -6.03 -1.85 -33.59
CA ASN A 510 -4.59 -2.04 -33.60
C ASN A 510 -4.05 -2.13 -32.16
N PHE A 511 -3.04 -2.97 -31.96
CA PHE A 511 -2.39 -3.16 -30.67
C PHE A 511 -0.89 -3.33 -30.84
N ALA A 512 -0.14 -3.02 -29.80
CA ALA A 512 1.25 -3.41 -29.65
C ALA A 512 1.35 -4.73 -28.87
N VAL A 513 2.29 -5.58 -29.24
CA VAL A 513 2.61 -6.79 -28.46
C VAL A 513 3.73 -6.45 -27.50
N ASN A 514 3.48 -6.61 -26.21
CA ASN A 514 4.44 -6.41 -25.15
C ASN A 514 4.79 -7.74 -24.48
N LYS A 515 6.08 -8.00 -24.25
CA LYS A 515 6.55 -9.20 -23.56
C LYS A 515 7.13 -8.81 -22.20
N VAL A 516 6.62 -9.44 -21.16
CA VAL A 516 7.15 -9.33 -19.80
C VAL A 516 7.54 -10.74 -19.35
N GLY A 517 8.84 -11.03 -19.40
CA GLY A 517 9.32 -12.39 -19.20
C GLY A 517 8.75 -13.38 -20.21
N ALA A 518 8.06 -14.39 -19.72
CA ALA A 518 7.37 -15.39 -20.55
C ALA A 518 5.95 -14.97 -20.94
N SER A 519 5.40 -13.92 -20.37
CA SER A 519 4.03 -13.45 -20.57
C SER A 519 3.93 -12.53 -21.78
N ILE A 520 2.81 -12.63 -22.50
CA ILE A 520 2.51 -11.81 -23.68
C ILE A 520 1.28 -10.97 -23.37
N TYR A 521 1.39 -9.69 -23.65
CA TYR A 521 0.31 -8.72 -23.46
C TYR A 521 0.00 -7.98 -24.77
N LEU A 522 -1.24 -7.55 -24.89
CA LEU A 522 -1.69 -6.63 -25.93
C LEU A 522 -1.89 -5.26 -25.32
N ASP A 523 -1.16 -4.26 -25.81
CA ASP A 523 -1.22 -2.87 -25.35
C ASP A 523 -1.97 -2.01 -26.36
N PHE A 524 -2.99 -1.30 -25.90
CA PHE A 524 -3.79 -0.36 -26.69
C PHE A 524 -4.57 0.60 -25.81
N ASP A 525 -4.95 1.75 -26.37
CA ASP A 525 -5.72 2.78 -25.68
C ASP A 525 -7.15 2.83 -26.22
N ILE A 526 -8.14 2.94 -25.33
CA ILE A 526 -9.55 3.10 -25.66
C ILE A 526 -10.03 4.44 -25.13
N ASN A 527 -10.43 5.34 -26.05
CA ASN A 527 -11.14 6.56 -25.69
C ASN A 527 -12.65 6.25 -25.62
N THR A 528 -13.24 6.38 -24.47
CA THR A 528 -14.67 6.16 -24.24
C THR A 528 -15.44 7.44 -24.49
N ILE A 529 -16.49 7.37 -25.31
CA ILE A 529 -17.30 8.56 -25.68
C ILE A 529 -18.61 8.59 -24.87
N ASP A 530 -19.07 7.45 -24.34
CA ASP A 530 -20.33 7.27 -23.62
C ASP A 530 -20.16 6.30 -22.45
N GLU A 531 -21.02 6.38 -21.43
CA GLU A 531 -21.08 5.49 -20.25
C GLU A 531 -21.52 4.04 -20.57
N LYS A 532 -21.42 3.60 -21.82
CA LYS A 532 -21.73 2.23 -22.24
C LYS A 532 -20.59 1.29 -21.92
N PRO A 533 -20.89 0.02 -21.59
CA PRO A 533 -19.82 -0.95 -21.41
C PRO A 533 -18.96 -1.04 -22.67
N VAL A 534 -17.65 -0.97 -22.46
CA VAL A 534 -16.66 -1.22 -23.51
C VAL A 534 -16.46 -2.74 -23.61
N SER A 535 -16.68 -3.30 -24.79
CA SER A 535 -16.41 -4.73 -25.05
C SER A 535 -15.04 -4.87 -25.69
N ILE A 536 -14.16 -5.66 -25.07
CA ILE A 536 -12.83 -6.03 -25.56
C ILE A 536 -12.85 -7.52 -25.87
N GLU A 537 -12.69 -7.92 -27.13
CA GLU A 537 -12.68 -9.31 -27.56
C GLU A 537 -11.33 -9.65 -28.19
N VAL A 538 -10.69 -10.69 -27.66
CA VAL A 538 -9.44 -11.25 -28.19
C VAL A 538 -9.76 -12.58 -28.80
N LEU A 539 -9.61 -12.72 -30.12
CA LEU A 539 -9.78 -13.98 -30.85
C LEU A 539 -8.44 -14.72 -30.92
N PHE A 540 -8.46 -16.02 -30.67
CA PHE A 540 -7.28 -16.88 -30.68
C PHE A 540 -7.02 -17.54 -32.04
#